data_39a4ed165a5ed84040af060801a2f1d0
#
_entry.id   39a4ed165a5ed84040af060801a2f1d0
#
_cell.length_a   1.000
_cell.length_b   1.000
_cell.length_c   1.000
_cell.angle_alpha   90.00
_cell.angle_beta   90.00
_cell.angle_gamma   90.00
#
_symmetry.space_group_name_H-M   'P 1'
#
loop_
_entity.id
_entity.type
_entity.pdbx_description
1 polymer ?
#
loop_
_entity_poly.entity_id
_entity_poly.type
_entity_poly.pdbx_seq_one_letter_code
_entity_poly.pdbx_strand_id
1 'polypeptide(L)'
;MPRKSECKVDCLGFVANEPQLRQANGTPVINLVVMENEYWKDSEQNRKERAHAHNVSFWGPYAETVDKLARKGAYVRVKGNLRYRTIEGQQYDKAAEIRGEEFYLLDDPRERASAAD
;
A
#
# COMPACT_ATOMS: atom_id res chain seq x y z
N MET A 1 -32.53 -3.50 8.79
CA MET A 1 -31.26 -2.82 8.55
C MET A 1 -30.10 -3.79 8.73
N PRO A 2 -29.24 -3.93 7.73
CA PRO A 2 -28.04 -4.76 7.93
C PRO A 2 -27.11 -4.12 8.96
N ARG A 3 -26.44 -4.95 9.71
CA ARG A 3 -25.45 -4.47 10.66
C ARG A 3 -24.16 -4.12 9.92
N LYS A 4 -23.51 -3.05 10.37
CA LYS A 4 -22.24 -2.64 9.82
C LYS A 4 -21.19 -3.73 10.08
N SER A 5 -20.41 -4.05 9.07
CA SER A 5 -19.28 -4.96 9.21
C SER A 5 -18.13 -4.45 8.36
N GLU A 6 -16.92 -4.61 8.85
CA GLU A 6 -15.75 -4.11 8.14
C GLU A 6 -14.48 -4.84 8.60
N CYS A 7 -13.47 -4.82 7.75
CA CYS A 7 -12.15 -5.33 8.10
C CYS A 7 -11.14 -4.26 7.72
N LYS A 8 -10.60 -3.58 8.72
CA LYS A 8 -9.69 -2.47 8.52
C LYS A 8 -8.25 -2.91 8.61
N VAL A 9 -7.41 -2.31 7.76
CA VAL A 9 -5.97 -2.54 7.75
C VAL A 9 -5.28 -1.20 7.91
N ASP A 10 -4.25 -1.18 8.74
CA ASP A 10 -3.39 -0.01 8.94
C ASP A 10 -1.97 -0.47 8.61
N CYS A 11 -1.43 0.01 7.51
CA CYS A 11 -0.15 -0.44 6.98
C CYS A 11 0.87 0.69 6.98
N LEU A 12 2.03 0.43 7.58
CA LEU A 12 3.14 1.38 7.66
C LEU A 12 4.33 0.77 6.93
N GLY A 13 4.88 1.47 5.96
CA GLY A 13 6.01 0.93 5.20
C GLY A 13 6.47 1.85 4.09
N PHE A 14 7.27 1.29 3.19
CA PHE A 14 7.87 2.04 2.09
C PHE A 14 7.21 1.69 0.76
N VAL A 15 7.00 2.69 -0.08
CA VAL A 15 6.47 2.47 -1.42
C VAL A 15 7.57 1.83 -2.27
N ALA A 16 7.28 0.64 -2.80
CA ALA A 16 8.27 -0.16 -3.52
C ALA A 16 8.24 0.05 -5.04
N ASN A 17 7.14 0.58 -5.56
CA ASN A 17 6.99 0.81 -7.01
C ASN A 17 6.93 2.29 -7.31
N GLU A 18 7.13 2.65 -8.58
CA GLU A 18 6.85 4.02 -9.04
C GLU A 18 5.36 4.07 -9.39
N PRO A 19 4.53 4.74 -8.58
CA PRO A 19 3.08 4.72 -8.79
C PRO A 19 2.69 5.43 -10.07
N GLN A 20 1.66 4.91 -10.74
CA GLN A 20 1.12 5.52 -11.95
C GLN A 20 -0.38 5.64 -11.82
N LEU A 21 -0.87 6.85 -12.00
CA LEU A 21 -2.29 7.12 -12.05
C LEU A 21 -2.84 6.66 -13.39
N ARG A 22 -3.95 5.95 -13.36
CA ARG A 22 -4.62 5.49 -14.58
C ARG A 22 -6.11 5.73 -14.47
N GLN A 23 -6.80 5.57 -15.59
CA GLN A 23 -8.25 5.68 -15.64
C GLN A 23 -8.84 4.29 -15.84
N ALA A 24 -9.78 3.93 -14.97
CA ALA A 24 -10.53 2.68 -15.08
C ALA A 24 -12.00 3.04 -15.25
N ASN A 25 -12.52 2.89 -16.46
CA ASN A 25 -13.90 3.27 -16.79
C ASN A 25 -14.21 4.71 -16.38
N GLY A 26 -13.28 5.62 -16.64
CA GLY A 26 -13.46 7.04 -16.32
C GLY A 26 -13.18 7.42 -14.88
N THR A 27 -12.78 6.47 -14.03
CA THR A 27 -12.47 6.72 -12.63
C THR A 27 -10.95 6.67 -12.43
N PRO A 28 -10.36 7.69 -11.79
CA PRO A 28 -8.93 7.64 -11.47
C PRO A 28 -8.62 6.51 -10.49
N VAL A 29 -7.53 5.80 -10.74
CA VAL A 29 -7.06 4.70 -9.87
C VAL A 29 -5.55 4.77 -9.78
N ILE A 30 -5.02 4.61 -8.58
CA ILE A 30 -3.58 4.48 -8.37
C ILE A 30 -3.31 3.23 -7.53
N ASN A 31 -2.29 2.47 -7.93
CA ASN A 31 -1.88 1.26 -7.22
C ASN A 31 -0.49 1.46 -6.62
N LEU A 32 -0.37 1.12 -5.35
CA LEU A 32 0.88 1.19 -4.62
C LEU A 32 1.23 -0.21 -4.12
N VAL A 33 2.53 -0.50 -4.10
CA VAL A 33 3.04 -1.65 -3.37
C VAL A 33 3.76 -1.09 -2.15
N VAL A 34 3.25 -1.40 -0.97
CA VAL A 34 3.84 -0.94 0.29
C VAL A 34 4.57 -2.12 0.92
N MET A 35 5.88 -1.94 1.13
CA MET A 35 6.72 -2.98 1.72
C MET A 35 6.79 -2.79 3.22
N GLU A 36 6.47 -3.86 3.93
CA GLU A 36 6.58 -3.93 5.37
C GLU A 36 7.72 -4.88 5.70
N ASN A 37 8.68 -4.45 6.52
CA ASN A 37 9.80 -5.28 6.91
C ASN A 37 9.57 -5.82 8.31
N GLU A 38 9.60 -7.14 8.44
CA GLU A 38 9.46 -7.84 9.70
C GLU A 38 10.82 -8.33 10.16
N TYR A 39 11.15 -8.08 11.42
CA TYR A 39 12.42 -8.48 12.01
C TYR A 39 12.17 -9.33 13.25
N TRP A 40 12.96 -10.41 13.39
CA TRP A 40 12.88 -11.26 14.57
C TRP A 40 14.21 -11.97 14.79
N LYS A 41 14.33 -12.64 15.93
CA LYS A 41 15.48 -13.49 16.22
C LYS A 41 15.01 -14.94 16.27
N ASP A 42 15.81 -15.85 15.70
CA ASP A 42 15.49 -17.27 15.76
C ASP A 42 15.92 -17.85 17.13
N SER A 43 15.76 -19.18 17.29
CA SER A 43 16.09 -19.86 18.55
C SER A 43 17.57 -19.78 18.89
N GLU A 44 18.43 -19.52 17.92
CA GLU A 44 19.88 -19.37 18.12
C GLU A 44 20.29 -17.91 18.25
N GLN A 45 19.33 -16.99 18.40
CA GLN A 45 19.53 -15.55 18.50
C GLN A 45 20.10 -14.90 17.25
N ASN A 46 19.98 -15.58 16.10
CA ASN A 46 20.34 -15.02 14.81
C ASN A 46 19.24 -14.08 14.34
N ARG A 47 19.66 -12.92 13.81
CA ARG A 47 18.75 -11.93 13.26
C ARG A 47 18.16 -12.43 11.95
N LYS A 48 16.85 -12.34 11.84
CA LYS A 48 16.11 -12.69 10.63
C LYS A 48 15.26 -11.53 10.18
N GLU A 49 15.01 -11.44 8.89
CA GLU A 49 14.10 -10.44 8.35
C GLU A 49 13.30 -11.02 7.18
N ARG A 50 12.13 -10.45 6.97
CA ARG A 50 11.27 -10.81 5.85
C ARG A 50 10.52 -9.58 5.40
N ALA A 51 10.45 -9.40 4.09
CA ALA A 51 9.67 -8.31 3.50
C ALA A 51 8.31 -8.84 3.05
N HIS A 52 7.27 -8.10 3.40
CA HIS A 52 5.90 -8.40 2.98
C HIS A 52 5.42 -7.29 2.06
N ALA A 53 4.97 -7.66 0.86
CA ALA A 53 4.46 -6.70 -0.12
C ALA A 53 2.94 -6.63 -0.01
N HIS A 54 2.42 -5.42 0.22
CA HIS A 54 0.99 -5.19 0.32
C HIS A 54 0.52 -4.36 -0.86
N ASN A 55 -0.48 -4.87 -1.58
CA ASN A 55 -1.07 -4.14 -2.70
C ASN A 55 -2.16 -3.23 -2.19
N VAL A 56 -2.04 -1.94 -2.52
CA VAL A 56 -2.98 -0.91 -2.08
C VAL A 56 -3.51 -0.18 -3.30
N SER A 57 -4.81 0.06 -3.34
CA SER A 57 -5.40 0.86 -4.41
C SER A 57 -6.20 2.01 -3.82
N PHE A 58 -6.13 3.17 -4.47
CA PHE A 58 -6.97 4.32 -4.18
C PHE A 58 -7.77 4.65 -5.42
N TRP A 59 -9.05 4.94 -5.24
CA TRP A 59 -9.99 5.17 -6.33
C TRP A 59 -10.64 6.55 -6.21
N GLY A 60 -10.98 7.12 -7.36
CA GLY A 60 -11.69 8.39 -7.42
C GLY A 60 -10.77 9.59 -7.25
N PRO A 61 -11.32 10.76 -6.92
CA PRO A 61 -10.52 12.00 -6.82
C PRO A 61 -9.36 11.90 -5.84
N TYR A 62 -9.49 11.09 -4.79
CA TYR A 62 -8.42 10.92 -3.83
C TYR A 62 -7.19 10.23 -4.44
N ALA A 63 -7.38 9.42 -5.49
CA ALA A 63 -6.26 8.82 -6.21
C ALA A 63 -5.36 9.89 -6.82
N GLU A 64 -5.93 10.98 -7.29
CA GLU A 64 -5.15 12.09 -7.85
C GLU A 64 -4.33 12.79 -6.78
N THR A 65 -4.88 12.91 -5.58
CA THR A 65 -4.15 13.47 -4.44
C THR A 65 -2.98 12.58 -4.06
N VAL A 66 -3.22 11.27 -3.98
CA VAL A 66 -2.17 10.29 -3.66
C VAL A 66 -1.07 10.31 -4.71
N ASP A 67 -1.44 10.45 -5.98
CA ASP A 67 -0.48 10.52 -7.09
C ASP A 67 0.52 11.65 -6.93
N LYS A 68 0.08 12.77 -6.38
CA LYS A 68 0.95 13.94 -6.16
C LYS A 68 1.95 13.70 -5.03
N LEU A 69 1.62 12.83 -4.10
CA LEU A 69 2.40 12.62 -2.87
C LEU A 69 3.22 11.34 -2.90
N ALA A 70 2.71 10.29 -3.52
CA ALA A 70 3.35 8.98 -3.49
C ALA A 70 4.52 8.91 -4.46
N ARG A 71 5.65 8.44 -3.98
CA ARG A 71 6.86 8.22 -4.78
C ARG A 71 7.53 6.95 -4.31
N LYS A 72 8.22 6.29 -5.22
CA LYS A 72 9.03 5.14 -4.85
C LYS A 72 10.04 5.55 -3.77
N GLY A 73 10.10 4.76 -2.70
CA GLY A 73 10.98 5.04 -1.57
C GLY A 73 10.37 5.89 -0.47
N ALA A 74 9.16 6.42 -0.69
CA ALA A 74 8.49 7.22 0.33
C ALA A 74 8.06 6.34 1.50
N TYR A 75 8.21 6.88 2.72
CA TYR A 75 7.72 6.22 3.92
C TYR A 75 6.29 6.71 4.17
N VAL A 76 5.35 5.78 4.22
CA VAL A 76 3.94 6.11 4.21
C VAL A 76 3.14 5.29 5.20
N ARG A 77 2.00 5.83 5.59
CA ARG A 77 0.99 5.10 6.34
C ARG A 77 -0.28 5.07 5.51
N VAL A 78 -0.83 3.89 5.32
CA VAL A 78 -2.03 3.69 4.53
C VAL A 78 -3.07 3.00 5.39
N LYS A 79 -4.29 3.51 5.40
CA LYS A 79 -5.40 2.89 6.08
C LYS A 79 -6.48 2.57 5.07
N GLY A 80 -7.09 1.41 5.21
CA GLY A 80 -8.13 1.00 4.28
C GLY A 80 -8.81 -0.29 4.70
N ASN A 81 -9.49 -0.88 3.76
CA ASN A 81 -10.26 -2.09 3.97
C ASN A 81 -9.59 -3.26 3.27
N LEU A 82 -9.56 -4.41 3.95
CA LEU A 82 -9.06 -5.62 3.35
C LEU A 82 -10.09 -6.15 2.36
N ARG A 83 -9.65 -6.41 1.14
CA ARG A 83 -10.49 -6.95 0.06
C ARG A 83 -9.74 -8.08 -0.62
N TYR A 84 -10.49 -8.96 -1.25
CA TYR A 84 -9.93 -10.05 -2.03
C TYR A 84 -10.50 -9.97 -3.43
N ARG A 85 -9.66 -10.25 -4.41
CA ARG A 85 -10.11 -10.38 -5.79
C ARG A 85 -9.80 -11.80 -6.27
N THR A 86 -10.67 -12.33 -7.13
CA THR A 86 -10.44 -13.63 -7.74
C THR A 86 -9.37 -13.50 -8.81
N ILE A 87 -8.39 -14.40 -8.78
CA ILE A 87 -7.37 -14.45 -9.81
C ILE A 87 -7.97 -15.13 -11.03
N GLU A 88 -7.91 -14.47 -12.19
CA GLU A 88 -8.49 -14.99 -13.42
C GLU A 88 -7.92 -16.35 -13.77
N GLY A 89 -8.81 -17.28 -14.11
CA GLY A 89 -8.43 -18.65 -14.49
C GLY A 89 -8.19 -19.58 -13.32
N GLN A 90 -8.31 -19.10 -12.09
CA GLN A 90 -8.09 -19.90 -10.90
C GLN A 90 -9.30 -19.77 -9.97
N GLN A 91 -10.10 -20.82 -9.92
CA GLN A 91 -11.40 -20.80 -9.28
C GLN A 91 -11.35 -20.52 -7.76
N TYR A 92 -10.29 -20.96 -7.08
CA TYR A 92 -10.19 -20.87 -5.63
C TYR A 92 -9.12 -19.90 -5.14
N ASP A 93 -8.33 -19.35 -6.03
CA ASP A 93 -7.26 -18.44 -5.65
C ASP A 93 -7.76 -17.00 -5.62
N LYS A 94 -7.37 -16.29 -4.57
CA LYS A 94 -7.72 -14.89 -4.37
C LYS A 94 -6.49 -14.11 -3.96
N ALA A 95 -6.37 -12.91 -4.49
CA ALA A 95 -5.30 -12.00 -4.11
C ALA A 95 -5.85 -10.98 -3.11
N ALA A 96 -5.14 -10.80 -2.01
CA ALA A 96 -5.50 -9.79 -1.02
C ALA A 96 -5.10 -8.41 -1.51
N GLU A 97 -5.95 -7.44 -1.27
CA GLU A 97 -5.72 -6.05 -1.65
C GLU A 97 -6.26 -5.15 -0.55
N ILE A 98 -5.56 -4.06 -0.29
CA ILE A 98 -6.04 -3.03 0.62
C ILE A 98 -6.71 -1.95 -0.22
N ARG A 99 -8.02 -1.77 -0.05
CA ARG A 99 -8.73 -0.68 -0.68
C ARG A 99 -8.53 0.53 0.20
N GLY A 100 -7.63 1.43 -0.22
CA GLY A 100 -7.21 2.56 0.59
C GLY A 100 -8.29 3.60 0.81
N GLU A 101 -8.32 4.16 2.01
CA GLU A 101 -9.20 5.26 2.38
C GLU A 101 -8.41 6.49 2.82
N GLU A 102 -7.25 6.28 3.46
CA GLU A 102 -6.42 7.36 3.96
C GLU A 102 -4.96 7.09 3.61
N PHE A 103 -4.27 8.14 3.21
CA PHE A 103 -2.86 8.09 2.86
C PHE A 103 -2.12 9.19 3.60
N TYR A 104 -1.02 8.84 4.25
CA TYR A 104 -0.18 9.80 4.97
C TYR A 104 1.26 9.64 4.49
N LEU A 105 1.83 10.73 3.98
CA LEU A 105 3.24 10.79 3.61
C LEU A 105 4.03 11.18 4.85
N LEU A 106 4.89 10.28 5.32
CA LEU A 106 5.65 10.48 6.54
C LEU A 106 7.08 10.93 6.27
N ASP A 107 7.67 10.48 5.16
CA ASP A 107 9.00 10.88 4.75
C ASP A 107 9.09 10.83 3.23
N ASP A 108 9.38 11.97 2.63
CA ASP A 108 9.47 12.11 1.18
C ASP A 108 10.94 11.98 0.77
N PRO A 109 11.30 11.00 -0.09
CA PRO A 109 12.69 10.86 -0.52
C PRO A 109 13.24 12.08 -1.25
N ARG A 110 12.36 12.88 -1.87
CA ARG A 110 12.75 14.12 -2.54
C ARG A 110 13.25 15.16 -1.54
N GLU A 111 12.62 15.24 -0.38
CA GLU A 111 13.02 16.16 0.68
C GLU A 111 14.33 15.72 1.32
N ARG A 112 14.53 14.41 1.48
CA ARG A 112 15.79 13.89 2.00
C ARG A 112 16.95 14.19 1.06
N ALA A 113 16.74 14.03 -0.24
CA ALA A 113 17.76 14.35 -1.24
C ALA A 113 18.11 15.84 -1.20
N SER A 114 17.10 16.70 -1.07
CA SER A 114 17.28 18.13 -0.96
C SER A 114 18.03 18.52 0.30
N ALA A 115 17.70 17.86 1.42
CA ALA A 115 18.35 18.14 2.71
C ALA A 115 19.80 17.65 2.76
N ALA A 116 20.19 16.70 1.91
CA ALA A 116 21.55 16.18 1.86
C ALA A 116 22.52 17.13 1.14
N ASP A 117 21.98 18.08 0.40
CA ASP A 117 22.79 19.09 -0.28
C ASP A 117 23.20 20.21 0.71
#